data_1008fe934bbfc9c5c248fb13447caa90
#
_entry.id   1008fe934bbfc9c5c248fb13447caa90
#
_cell.length_a   1.000
_cell.length_b   1.000
_cell.length_c   1.000
_cell.angle_alpha   90.00
_cell.angle_beta   90.00
_cell.angle_gamma   90.00
#
_symmetry.space_group_name_H-M   'P 1'
#
loop_
_entity.id
_entity.type
_entity.pdbx_description
1 polymer ?
#
loop_
_entity_poly.entity_id
_entity_poly.type
_entity_poly.pdbx_seq_one_letter_code
_entity_poly.pdbx_strand_id
1 'polypeptide(L)'
;SATAFLDGSLKKTYYQLKEYALKNNKLISFDANYRDNLFKDNKEEFIKCCKDFIKDSDVVKLSDEEALLISNKTSIKEAADYIKSLGCKNLIITLGKKGAMLTTGDYQLIVPTKELEMKDATGAGDAFMGAVLAQMLNNTNRNMIEIVRLANLVGGITTTKLGALESIPTWDEVLLLSK
;
A
#
# COMPACT_ATOMS: atom_id res chain seq x y z
N SER A 1 6.36 3.59 -6.65
CA SER A 1 5.49 4.78 -6.83
C SER A 1 5.23 5.02 -8.32
N ALA A 2 4.06 5.58 -8.67
CA ALA A 2 3.63 5.89 -10.03
C ALA A 2 4.67 6.66 -10.85
N THR A 3 5.35 7.62 -10.24
CA THR A 3 6.38 8.43 -10.92
C THR A 3 7.49 7.61 -11.57
N ALA A 4 7.78 6.42 -11.05
CA ALA A 4 8.77 5.52 -11.61
C ALA A 4 8.34 4.87 -12.93
N PHE A 5 7.05 4.93 -13.28
CA PHE A 5 6.52 4.32 -14.52
C PHE A 5 6.39 5.29 -15.69
N LEU A 6 6.73 6.55 -15.48
CA LEU A 6 6.93 7.48 -16.59
C LEU A 6 8.13 7.03 -17.44
N ASP A 7 8.04 7.25 -18.73
CA ASP A 7 9.13 6.87 -19.65
C ASP A 7 10.43 7.58 -19.29
N GLY A 8 11.52 6.82 -19.37
CA GLY A 8 12.86 7.34 -19.08
C GLY A 8 13.74 6.39 -18.27
N SER A 9 14.86 6.92 -17.80
CA SER A 9 15.87 6.15 -17.05
C SER A 9 15.36 5.57 -15.74
N LEU A 10 14.46 6.29 -15.06
CA LEU A 10 13.89 5.85 -13.78
C LEU A 10 13.08 4.56 -13.93
N LYS A 11 12.22 4.47 -14.94
CA LYS A 11 11.45 3.25 -15.25
C LYS A 11 12.37 2.07 -15.47
N LYS A 12 13.40 2.25 -16.32
CA LYS A 12 14.41 1.20 -16.58
C LYS A 12 15.11 0.76 -15.29
N THR A 13 15.53 1.71 -14.45
CA THR A 13 16.18 1.41 -13.17
C THR A 13 15.29 0.62 -12.24
N TYR A 14 14.00 0.96 -12.15
CA TYR A 14 13.05 0.21 -11.31
C TYR A 14 12.88 -1.24 -11.75
N TYR A 15 12.80 -1.50 -13.06
CA TYR A 15 12.76 -2.87 -13.58
C TYR A 15 14.06 -3.62 -13.30
N GLN A 16 15.22 -3.01 -13.47
CA GLN A 16 16.51 -3.60 -13.12
C GLN A 16 16.62 -3.93 -11.62
N LEU A 17 16.16 -3.02 -10.75
CA LEU A 17 16.11 -3.26 -9.30
C LEU A 17 15.15 -4.40 -8.93
N LYS A 18 14.00 -4.49 -9.61
CA LYS A 18 13.07 -5.60 -9.42
C LYS A 18 13.72 -6.94 -9.79
N GLU A 19 14.36 -7.02 -10.95
CA GLU A 19 15.08 -8.23 -11.39
C GLU A 19 16.20 -8.60 -10.40
N TYR A 20 16.96 -7.61 -9.94
CA TYR A 20 17.99 -7.81 -8.90
C TYR A 20 17.38 -8.34 -7.60
N ALA A 21 16.28 -7.77 -7.15
CA ALA A 21 15.60 -8.19 -5.93
C ALA A 21 15.11 -9.64 -6.02
N LEU A 22 14.48 -10.01 -7.13
CA LEU A 22 14.04 -11.39 -7.40
C LEU A 22 15.21 -12.36 -7.39
N LYS A 23 16.29 -12.05 -8.12
CA LYS A 23 17.49 -12.90 -8.21
C LYS A 23 18.17 -13.09 -6.85
N ASN A 24 18.06 -12.13 -5.94
CA ASN A 24 18.72 -12.16 -4.64
C ASN A 24 17.76 -12.42 -3.47
N ASN A 25 16.55 -12.90 -3.74
CA ASN A 25 15.52 -13.21 -2.75
C ASN A 25 15.27 -12.04 -1.77
N LYS A 26 15.22 -10.80 -2.30
CA LYS A 26 14.92 -9.62 -1.51
C LYS A 26 13.41 -9.39 -1.48
N LEU A 27 12.93 -8.85 -0.34
CA LEU A 27 11.54 -8.45 -0.19
C LEU A 27 11.20 -7.34 -1.18
N ILE A 28 10.11 -7.51 -1.94
CA ILE A 28 9.59 -6.52 -2.86
C ILE A 28 8.27 -5.99 -2.29
N SER A 29 8.23 -4.70 -2.04
CA SER A 29 7.02 -3.99 -1.69
C SER A 29 6.60 -3.04 -2.79
N PHE A 30 5.30 -2.98 -3.07
CA PHE A 30 4.75 -2.15 -4.12
C PHE A 30 3.60 -1.30 -3.59
N ASP A 31 3.70 0.02 -3.80
CA ASP A 31 2.64 1.00 -3.60
C ASP A 31 2.43 1.73 -4.93
N ALA A 32 1.24 1.63 -5.51
CA ALA A 32 0.95 2.20 -6.82
C ALA A 32 1.08 3.73 -6.79
N ASN A 33 0.51 4.36 -5.78
CA ASN A 33 0.57 5.81 -5.56
C ASN A 33 0.26 6.59 -6.84
N TYR A 34 -0.89 6.28 -7.45
CA TYR A 34 -1.35 6.83 -8.72
C TYR A 34 -1.49 8.35 -8.65
N ARG A 35 -1.13 9.00 -9.74
CA ARG A 35 -1.26 10.45 -9.92
C ARG A 35 -1.89 10.73 -11.27
N ASP A 36 -3.16 11.11 -11.29
CA ASP A 36 -3.92 11.33 -12.53
C ASP A 36 -3.24 12.33 -13.46
N ASN A 37 -2.68 13.41 -12.90
CA ASN A 37 -1.96 14.43 -13.67
C ASN A 37 -0.74 13.90 -14.44
N LEU A 38 -0.14 12.79 -13.98
CA LEU A 38 1.05 12.20 -14.61
C LEU A 38 0.71 11.18 -15.70
N PHE A 39 -0.46 10.54 -15.61
CA PHE A 39 -0.83 9.41 -16.47
C PHE A 39 -2.12 9.63 -17.26
N LYS A 40 -2.59 10.89 -17.37
CA LYS A 40 -3.84 11.22 -18.05
C LYS A 40 -3.94 10.57 -19.44
N ASP A 41 -2.86 10.59 -20.20
CA ASP A 41 -2.80 10.08 -21.57
C ASP A 41 -2.16 8.68 -21.68
N ASN A 42 -1.65 8.12 -20.57
CA ASN A 42 -0.90 6.85 -20.50
C ASN A 42 -1.42 5.90 -19.42
N LYS A 43 -2.72 5.95 -19.14
CA LYS A 43 -3.34 5.13 -18.08
C LYS A 43 -3.17 3.63 -18.28
N GLU A 44 -3.25 3.16 -19.52
CA GLU A 44 -3.06 1.73 -19.85
C GLU A 44 -1.64 1.25 -19.57
N GLU A 45 -0.64 2.06 -19.90
CA GLU A 45 0.75 1.73 -19.60
C GLU A 45 1.02 1.72 -18.10
N PHE A 46 0.44 2.67 -17.35
CA PHE A 46 0.48 2.65 -15.89
C PHE A 46 -0.09 1.35 -15.32
N ILE A 47 -1.29 0.95 -15.76
CA ILE A 47 -1.96 -0.28 -15.32
C ILE A 47 -1.09 -1.50 -15.64
N LYS A 48 -0.50 -1.56 -16.83
CA LYS A 48 0.41 -2.64 -17.24
C LYS A 48 1.62 -2.72 -16.32
N CYS A 49 2.30 -1.60 -16.07
CA CYS A 49 3.43 -1.55 -15.15
C CYS A 49 3.03 -1.98 -13.73
N CYS A 50 1.86 -1.53 -13.23
CA CYS A 50 1.36 -1.97 -11.94
C CYS A 50 1.18 -3.49 -11.87
N LYS A 51 0.53 -4.09 -12.87
CA LYS A 51 0.33 -5.55 -12.91
C LYS A 51 1.66 -6.31 -12.93
N ASP A 52 2.65 -5.81 -13.67
CA ASP A 52 3.98 -6.38 -13.71
C ASP A 52 4.71 -6.34 -12.36
N PHE A 53 4.52 -5.28 -11.56
CA PHE A 53 5.11 -5.20 -10.23
C PHE A 53 4.32 -6.01 -9.20
N ILE A 54 2.99 -5.96 -9.27
CA ILE A 54 2.09 -6.68 -8.34
C ILE A 54 2.41 -8.18 -8.33
N LYS A 55 2.57 -8.82 -9.49
CA LYS A 55 2.75 -10.28 -9.59
C LYS A 55 3.95 -10.82 -8.81
N ASP A 56 4.99 -10.01 -8.65
CA ASP A 56 6.26 -10.42 -8.06
C ASP A 56 6.48 -9.79 -6.66
N SER A 57 5.46 -9.12 -6.11
CA SER A 57 5.58 -8.41 -4.84
C SER A 57 5.19 -9.28 -3.65
N ASP A 58 5.96 -9.17 -2.56
CA ASP A 58 5.64 -9.80 -1.28
C ASP A 58 4.52 -9.04 -0.56
N VAL A 59 4.48 -7.72 -0.71
CA VAL A 59 3.40 -6.88 -0.20
C VAL A 59 3.02 -5.81 -1.20
N VAL A 60 1.72 -5.69 -1.44
CA VAL A 60 1.12 -4.66 -2.30
C VAL A 60 0.17 -3.83 -1.46
N LYS A 61 0.29 -2.51 -1.52
CA LYS A 61 -0.69 -1.59 -0.96
C LYS A 61 -1.29 -0.75 -2.08
N LEU A 62 -2.60 -0.66 -2.09
CA LEU A 62 -3.38 0.16 -3.02
C LEU A 62 -4.44 0.95 -2.24
N SER A 63 -4.86 2.09 -2.75
CA SER A 63 -6.15 2.67 -2.35
C SER A 63 -7.30 1.91 -3.00
N ASP A 64 -8.53 2.13 -2.53
CA ASP A 64 -9.74 1.59 -3.14
C ASP A 64 -9.88 2.03 -4.61
N GLU A 65 -9.64 3.31 -4.90
CA GLU A 65 -9.66 3.85 -6.26
C GLU A 65 -8.61 3.19 -7.16
N GLU A 66 -7.39 3.00 -6.67
CA GLU A 66 -6.31 2.33 -7.40
C GLU A 66 -6.63 0.86 -7.67
N ALA A 67 -7.20 0.17 -6.70
CA ALA A 67 -7.60 -1.22 -6.85
C ALA A 67 -8.68 -1.38 -7.93
N LEU A 68 -9.69 -0.53 -7.95
CA LEU A 68 -10.72 -0.51 -8.99
C LEU A 68 -10.13 -0.16 -10.36
N LEU A 69 -9.25 0.84 -10.41
CA LEU A 69 -8.58 1.26 -11.63
C LEU A 69 -7.75 0.13 -12.26
N ILE A 70 -6.88 -0.51 -11.46
CA ILE A 70 -5.93 -1.54 -11.95
C ILE A 70 -6.69 -2.82 -12.35
N SER A 71 -7.74 -3.17 -11.62
CA SER A 71 -8.50 -4.38 -11.86
C SER A 71 -9.59 -4.23 -12.93
N ASN A 72 -10.01 -3.02 -13.23
CA ASN A 72 -11.20 -2.72 -14.02
C ASN A 72 -12.47 -3.42 -13.48
N LYS A 73 -12.61 -3.49 -12.15
CA LYS A 73 -13.77 -4.06 -11.45
C LYS A 73 -14.59 -2.97 -10.80
N THR A 74 -15.83 -3.30 -10.44
CA THR A 74 -16.79 -2.35 -9.86
C THR A 74 -16.93 -2.51 -8.34
N SER A 75 -16.40 -3.59 -7.77
CA SER A 75 -16.42 -3.82 -6.32
C SER A 75 -15.00 -4.10 -5.79
N ILE A 76 -14.74 -3.66 -4.55
CA ILE A 76 -13.43 -3.86 -3.89
C ILE A 76 -13.13 -5.34 -3.71
N LYS A 77 -14.14 -6.16 -3.44
CA LYS A 77 -13.96 -7.60 -3.30
C LYS A 77 -13.47 -8.23 -4.61
N GLU A 78 -14.16 -7.97 -5.71
CA GLU A 78 -13.74 -8.48 -7.03
C GLU A 78 -12.39 -7.93 -7.46
N ALA A 79 -12.10 -6.66 -7.14
CA ALA A 79 -10.79 -6.04 -7.37
C ALA A 79 -9.69 -6.77 -6.59
N ALA A 80 -9.93 -7.05 -5.30
CA ALA A 80 -8.99 -7.78 -4.46
C ALA A 80 -8.74 -9.20 -4.97
N ASP A 81 -9.80 -9.93 -5.33
CA ASP A 81 -9.70 -11.28 -5.88
C ASP A 81 -8.88 -11.29 -7.18
N TYR A 82 -9.17 -10.36 -8.09
CA TYR A 82 -8.43 -10.21 -9.33
C TYR A 82 -6.95 -9.86 -9.08
N ILE A 83 -6.66 -8.84 -8.26
CA ILE A 83 -5.29 -8.41 -8.00
C ILE A 83 -4.49 -9.52 -7.30
N LYS A 84 -5.12 -10.21 -6.34
CA LYS A 84 -4.50 -11.36 -5.67
C LYS A 84 -4.16 -12.48 -6.66
N SER A 85 -5.02 -12.73 -7.64
CA SER A 85 -4.78 -13.73 -8.69
C SER A 85 -3.58 -13.41 -9.60
N LEU A 86 -3.09 -12.17 -9.62
CA LEU A 86 -1.88 -11.79 -10.34
C LEU A 86 -0.60 -12.36 -9.69
N GLY A 87 -0.63 -12.73 -8.40
CA GLY A 87 0.46 -13.46 -7.76
C GLY A 87 1.08 -12.83 -6.52
N CYS A 88 0.72 -11.61 -6.11
CA CYS A 88 1.29 -11.00 -4.89
C CYS A 88 0.98 -11.84 -3.65
N LYS A 89 1.92 -11.87 -2.68
CA LYS A 89 1.74 -12.67 -1.46
C LYS A 89 0.74 -12.04 -0.50
N ASN A 90 0.85 -10.74 -0.26
CA ASN A 90 -0.04 -9.98 0.62
C ASN A 90 -0.56 -8.76 -0.14
N LEU A 91 -1.87 -8.60 -0.18
CA LEU A 91 -2.55 -7.44 -0.76
C LEU A 91 -3.25 -6.67 0.35
N ILE A 92 -3.02 -5.38 0.40
CA ILE A 92 -3.67 -4.45 1.32
C ILE A 92 -4.34 -3.36 0.48
N ILE A 93 -5.66 -3.21 0.64
CA ILE A 93 -6.42 -2.12 -0.01
C ILE A 93 -6.93 -1.21 1.11
N THR A 94 -6.43 0.02 1.16
CA THR A 94 -6.87 1.02 2.15
C THR A 94 -8.26 1.54 1.77
N LEU A 95 -9.16 1.62 2.77
CA LEU A 95 -10.58 1.96 2.64
C LEU A 95 -10.95 3.23 3.43
N GLY A 96 -9.99 4.12 3.65
CA GLY A 96 -10.16 5.32 4.45
C GLY A 96 -10.64 4.99 5.88
N LYS A 97 -11.72 5.62 6.32
CA LYS A 97 -12.30 5.45 7.67
C LYS A 97 -12.74 4.02 8.00
N LYS A 98 -12.88 3.15 7.00
CA LYS A 98 -13.24 1.73 7.22
C LYS A 98 -12.03 0.85 7.56
N GLY A 99 -10.82 1.40 7.51
CA GLY A 99 -9.58 0.66 7.72
C GLY A 99 -8.98 0.12 6.42
N ALA A 100 -8.59 -1.14 6.37
CA ALA A 100 -8.00 -1.75 5.19
C ALA A 100 -8.50 -3.17 4.96
N MET A 101 -8.73 -3.55 3.71
CA MET A 101 -8.95 -4.93 3.32
C MET A 101 -7.58 -5.61 3.17
N LEU A 102 -7.38 -6.68 3.90
CA LEU A 102 -6.20 -7.55 3.79
C LEU A 102 -6.57 -8.84 3.08
N THR A 103 -5.81 -9.20 2.05
CA THR A 103 -5.89 -10.52 1.41
C THR A 103 -4.51 -11.17 1.52
N THR A 104 -4.39 -12.24 2.31
CA THR A 104 -3.15 -12.97 2.58
C THR A 104 -3.43 -14.46 2.74
N GLY A 105 -2.64 -15.34 2.09
CA GLY A 105 -2.98 -16.76 2.02
C GLY A 105 -4.41 -16.95 1.54
N ASP A 106 -5.21 -17.70 2.31
CA ASP A 106 -6.63 -17.96 2.03
C ASP A 106 -7.57 -16.98 2.74
N TYR A 107 -7.04 -15.96 3.41
CA TYR A 107 -7.83 -15.01 4.19
C TYR A 107 -8.07 -13.73 3.41
N GLN A 108 -9.32 -13.28 3.39
CA GLN A 108 -9.71 -11.94 2.94
C GLN A 108 -10.63 -11.33 3.99
N LEU A 109 -10.20 -10.26 4.63
CA LEU A 109 -10.94 -9.61 5.72
C LEU A 109 -10.69 -8.11 5.76
N ILE A 110 -11.63 -7.38 6.34
CA ILE A 110 -11.43 -5.96 6.67
C ILE A 110 -10.82 -5.88 8.07
N VAL A 111 -9.66 -5.25 8.17
CA VAL A 111 -9.04 -4.86 9.43
C VAL A 111 -9.48 -3.43 9.73
N PRO A 112 -10.33 -3.21 10.74
CA PRO A 112 -10.87 -1.89 11.02
C PRO A 112 -9.79 -0.94 11.55
N THR A 113 -10.05 0.36 11.45
CA THR A 113 -9.24 1.42 12.08
C THR A 113 -10.00 2.10 13.20
N LYS A 114 -9.30 2.83 14.07
CA LYS A 114 -9.93 3.75 15.02
C LYS A 114 -10.48 4.94 14.27
N GLU A 115 -11.64 5.42 14.71
CA GLU A 115 -12.18 6.67 14.21
C GLU A 115 -11.40 7.83 14.83
N LEU A 116 -10.78 8.64 14.00
CA LEU A 116 -10.02 9.83 14.36
C LEU A 116 -10.51 11.01 13.53
N GLU A 117 -10.46 12.21 14.11
CA GLU A 117 -10.84 13.42 13.41
C GLU A 117 -9.79 13.78 12.37
N MET A 118 -10.13 13.60 11.09
CA MET A 118 -9.25 13.86 9.97
C MET A 118 -9.18 15.35 9.65
N LYS A 119 -7.97 15.89 9.57
CA LYS A 119 -7.67 17.26 9.12
C LYS A 119 -7.02 17.28 7.73
N ASP A 120 -6.08 16.38 7.46
CA ASP A 120 -5.34 16.31 6.21
C ASP A 120 -4.94 14.85 5.94
N ALA A 121 -5.26 14.33 4.76
CA ALA A 121 -4.93 12.96 4.37
C ALA A 121 -3.52 12.82 3.75
N THR A 122 -2.78 13.93 3.60
CA THR A 122 -1.46 13.93 2.97
C THR A 122 -0.47 13.08 3.75
N GLY A 123 0.20 12.15 3.07
CA GLY A 123 1.19 11.26 3.67
C GLY A 123 0.63 10.07 4.46
N ALA A 124 -0.69 9.97 4.67
CA ALA A 124 -1.29 8.86 5.43
C ALA A 124 -0.99 7.48 4.81
N GLY A 125 -1.03 7.38 3.48
CA GLY A 125 -0.69 6.16 2.75
C GLY A 125 0.78 5.78 2.89
N ASP A 126 1.66 6.77 2.82
CA ASP A 126 3.12 6.56 2.97
C ASP A 126 3.46 6.16 4.42
N ALA A 127 2.86 6.81 5.42
CA ALA A 127 3.02 6.45 6.83
C ALA A 127 2.48 5.03 7.12
N PHE A 128 1.32 4.68 6.56
CA PHE A 128 0.77 3.33 6.62
C PHE A 128 1.77 2.31 6.06
N MET A 129 2.28 2.52 4.86
CA MET A 129 3.21 1.59 4.22
C MET A 129 4.54 1.53 4.97
N GLY A 130 5.04 2.66 5.48
CA GLY A 130 6.20 2.72 6.35
C GLY A 130 6.04 1.84 7.60
N ALA A 131 4.87 1.90 8.24
CA ALA A 131 4.56 1.06 9.39
C ALA A 131 4.51 -0.44 9.02
N VAL A 132 3.91 -0.81 7.89
CA VAL A 132 3.90 -2.21 7.40
C VAL A 132 5.34 -2.71 7.22
N LEU A 133 6.17 -1.96 6.50
CA LEU A 133 7.55 -2.35 6.21
C LEU A 133 8.40 -2.44 7.48
N ALA A 134 8.29 -1.49 8.39
CA ALA A 134 9.00 -1.51 9.65
C ALA A 134 8.69 -2.76 10.47
N GLN A 135 7.42 -3.19 10.53
CA GLN A 135 7.02 -4.39 11.25
C GLN A 135 7.49 -5.68 10.54
N MET A 136 7.46 -5.72 9.22
CA MET A 136 7.94 -6.87 8.45
C MET A 136 9.46 -7.05 8.57
N LEU A 137 10.23 -5.97 8.56
CA LEU A 137 11.69 -5.99 8.60
C LEU A 137 12.25 -6.24 9.99
N ASN A 138 11.56 -5.82 11.04
CA ASN A 138 12.02 -5.98 12.42
C ASN A 138 11.76 -7.39 13.00
N ASN A 139 11.40 -8.36 12.16
CA ASN A 139 11.09 -9.74 12.57
C ASN A 139 10.18 -9.80 13.80
N THR A 140 9.22 -8.91 13.90
CA THR A 140 8.22 -8.96 14.95
C THR A 140 7.41 -10.25 14.74
N ASN A 141 7.12 -10.99 15.83
CA ASN A 141 6.27 -12.19 15.76
C ASN A 141 4.79 -11.87 15.42
N ARG A 142 4.53 -10.69 14.84
CA ARG A 142 3.19 -10.24 14.47
C ARG A 142 2.76 -10.86 13.14
N ASN A 143 1.54 -11.35 13.12
CA ASN A 143 0.90 -11.77 11.89
C ASN A 143 0.47 -10.53 11.05
N MET A 144 0.10 -10.75 9.78
CA MET A 144 -0.27 -9.66 8.86
C MET A 144 -1.48 -8.85 9.34
N ILE A 145 -2.41 -9.44 10.09
CA ILE A 145 -3.58 -8.71 10.64
C ILE A 145 -3.12 -7.69 11.68
N GLU A 146 -2.21 -8.09 12.57
CA GLU A 146 -1.64 -7.19 13.60
C GLU A 146 -0.80 -6.08 12.98
N ILE A 147 -0.04 -6.40 11.93
CA ILE A 147 0.74 -5.41 11.16
C ILE A 147 -0.19 -4.38 10.52
N VAL A 148 -1.25 -4.83 9.84
CA VAL A 148 -2.20 -3.94 9.18
C VAL A 148 -3.00 -3.11 10.20
N ARG A 149 -3.34 -3.70 11.37
CA ARG A 149 -3.99 -2.95 12.46
C ARG A 149 -3.13 -1.79 12.95
N LEU A 150 -1.85 -2.04 13.17
CA LEU A 150 -0.90 -1.00 13.56
C LEU A 150 -0.72 0.04 12.44
N ALA A 151 -0.60 -0.39 11.20
CA ALA A 151 -0.48 0.51 10.04
C ALA A 151 -1.73 1.39 9.86
N ASN A 152 -2.93 0.85 10.06
CA ASN A 152 -4.17 1.61 10.09
C ASN A 152 -4.13 2.73 11.15
N LEU A 153 -3.63 2.41 12.34
CA LEU A 153 -3.51 3.39 13.42
C LEU A 153 -2.50 4.49 13.07
N VAL A 154 -1.31 4.12 12.58
CA VAL A 154 -0.27 5.07 12.16
C VAL A 154 -0.80 5.98 11.04
N GLY A 155 -1.38 5.43 9.99
CA GLY A 155 -1.99 6.21 8.91
C GLY A 155 -3.14 7.10 9.41
N GLY A 156 -3.97 6.60 10.31
CA GLY A 156 -5.05 7.37 10.94
C GLY A 156 -4.53 8.55 11.75
N ILE A 157 -3.52 8.36 12.62
CA ILE A 157 -2.92 9.46 13.41
C ILE A 157 -2.30 10.51 12.47
N THR A 158 -1.64 10.09 11.39
CA THR A 158 -1.08 11.01 10.40
C THR A 158 -2.15 11.96 9.86
N THR A 159 -3.40 11.51 9.69
CA THR A 159 -4.47 12.39 9.19
C THR A 159 -4.95 13.44 10.18
N THR A 160 -4.60 13.37 11.46
CA THR A 160 -5.09 14.32 12.50
C THR A 160 -4.33 15.63 12.54
N LYS A 161 -3.22 15.73 11.81
CA LYS A 161 -2.36 16.92 11.73
C LYS A 161 -2.28 17.43 10.29
N LEU A 162 -1.83 18.66 10.08
CA LEU A 162 -1.59 19.20 8.73
C LEU A 162 -0.18 18.84 8.26
N GLY A 163 -0.04 18.59 6.95
CA GLY A 163 1.24 18.28 6.31
C GLY A 163 1.58 16.78 6.35
N ALA A 164 2.63 16.39 5.63
CA ALA A 164 3.03 14.99 5.47
C ALA A 164 4.05 14.55 6.53
N LEU A 165 5.26 15.13 6.52
CA LEU A 165 6.35 14.68 7.40
C LEU A 165 6.10 15.02 8.88
N GLU A 166 5.58 16.21 9.14
CA GLU A 166 5.31 16.71 10.49
C GLU A 166 4.13 16.01 11.16
N SER A 167 3.30 15.32 10.37
CA SER A 167 2.14 14.58 10.87
C SER A 167 2.45 13.11 11.19
N ILE A 168 3.61 12.59 10.78
CA ILE A 168 4.01 11.23 11.10
C ILE A 168 4.09 11.08 12.63
N PRO A 169 3.35 10.11 13.22
CA PRO A 169 3.33 9.96 14.67
C PRO A 169 4.65 9.42 15.22
N THR A 170 4.98 9.84 16.43
CA THR A 170 6.00 9.19 17.24
C THR A 170 5.49 7.82 17.73
N TRP A 171 6.40 6.95 18.16
CA TRP A 171 6.02 5.66 18.71
C TRP A 171 5.18 5.78 19.99
N ASP A 172 5.44 6.79 20.81
CA ASP A 172 4.68 7.07 22.03
C ASP A 172 3.22 7.45 21.72
N GLU A 173 3.00 8.28 20.69
CA GLU A 173 1.65 8.63 20.21
C GLU A 173 0.90 7.37 19.71
N VAL A 174 1.59 6.48 19.00
CA VAL A 174 1.01 5.21 18.54
C VAL A 174 0.66 4.31 19.72
N LEU A 175 1.55 4.16 20.70
CA LEU A 175 1.31 3.33 21.90
C LEU A 175 0.15 3.87 22.75
N LEU A 176 0.02 5.18 22.88
CA LEU A 176 -1.07 5.83 23.62
C LEU A 176 -2.44 5.46 23.02
N LEU A 177 -2.53 5.45 21.70
CA LEU A 177 -3.77 5.18 20.97
C LEU A 177 -3.97 3.69 20.62
N SER A 178 -2.99 2.83 20.86
CA SER A 178 -3.11 1.38 20.59
C SER A 178 -3.87 0.63 21.71
N LYS A 179 -4.04 1.26 22.88
CA LYS A 179 -4.82 0.76 24.01
C LYS A 179 -6.32 1.00 23.75
#